data_f18df4b3194c166b95287a469b5a0e17
#
_entry.id   f18df4b3194c166b95287a469b5a0e17
#
_cell.length_a   1.000
_cell.length_b   1.000
_cell.length_c   1.000
_cell.angle_alpha   90.00
_cell.angle_beta   90.00
_cell.angle_gamma   90.00
#
_symmetry.space_group_name_H-M   'P 1'
#
loop_
_entity.id
_entity.type
_entity.pdbx_description
1 polymer ?
#
loop_
_entity_poly.entity_id
_entity_poly.type
_entity_poly.pdbx_seq_one_letter_code
_entity_poly.pdbx_strand_id
1 'polypeptide(L)'
;PYVSGVHINAANPASYASLTRTTVELGMRLDGANIYTRDSSHAAFQPNISHLAIAFAPNTASKNRNWGVSIGLLPYTNINYTFIQDYNDSTLGAFRMVRAGKGSLYNLYAGGAYKIKGFSIGANFGYMFGKLDYQKTITFPDSVSALSSRNITSVNISSFAYTIGVQYAYQIRHYDGAERRLDINMILGAYGSGGIKMGAKISNYWDRFYIDPTYGVLAVDTASANFNQKSTINLPFNVAGGVMFGNELFWLLGADFKYMNWKSYTSPLNNGGLADSWRISIGAQITPNIEETNRKKYLNVVQYRLGAYVGKSEIMYNGKQLNETGGTIGLGFPFKQLGSMSGRLNISGDFGRRGINDQTAIRETFYRVTVGFVLNDIWFTKRKFD
;
A
#
# COMPACT_ATOMS: atom_id res chain seq x y z
N PRO A 1 8.15 -11.82 -5.59
CA PRO A 1 8.60 -13.20 -5.32
C PRO A 1 8.81 -13.52 -3.84
N TYR A 2 8.78 -12.50 -2.92
CA TYR A 2 9.11 -12.71 -1.51
C TYR A 2 8.30 -13.86 -0.88
N VAL A 3 9.02 -14.81 -0.30
CA VAL A 3 8.49 -15.96 0.44
C VAL A 3 9.14 -15.99 1.80
N SER A 4 8.35 -16.24 2.82
CA SER A 4 8.82 -16.43 4.18
C SER A 4 7.99 -17.49 4.89
N GLY A 5 8.62 -18.29 5.73
CA GLY A 5 7.94 -19.22 6.62
C GLY A 5 7.19 -18.55 7.76
N VAL A 6 7.42 -17.24 7.98
CA VAL A 6 6.98 -16.50 9.16
C VAL A 6 6.45 -15.08 8.87
N HIS A 7 6.27 -14.72 7.58
CA HIS A 7 5.72 -13.44 7.16
C HIS A 7 4.64 -13.63 6.09
N ILE A 8 3.59 -12.84 6.16
CA ILE A 8 2.46 -12.88 5.23
C ILE A 8 2.76 -11.94 4.04
N ASN A 9 2.83 -12.47 2.82
CA ASN A 9 2.90 -11.66 1.62
C ASN A 9 1.52 -11.59 0.95
N ALA A 10 0.68 -10.66 1.39
CA ALA A 10 -0.68 -10.49 0.87
C ALA A 10 -0.72 -10.06 -0.61
N ALA A 11 0.37 -9.52 -1.16
CA ALA A 11 0.45 -9.14 -2.57
C ALA A 11 0.48 -10.36 -3.50
N ASN A 12 1.21 -11.43 -3.09
CA ASN A 12 1.21 -12.69 -3.85
C ASN A 12 0.65 -13.84 -2.99
N PRO A 13 -0.63 -14.20 -3.14
CA PRO A 13 -1.27 -15.21 -2.32
C PRO A 13 -0.61 -16.60 -2.40
N ALA A 14 0.09 -16.94 -3.49
CA ALA A 14 0.80 -18.22 -3.60
C ALA A 14 1.83 -18.44 -2.49
N SER A 15 2.31 -17.36 -1.85
CA SER A 15 3.28 -17.41 -0.74
C SER A 15 2.72 -18.03 0.53
N TYR A 16 1.39 -18.03 0.74
CA TYR A 16 0.78 -18.60 1.95
C TYR A 16 1.08 -20.09 2.14
N ALA A 17 1.22 -20.81 1.04
CA ALA A 17 1.59 -22.22 1.09
C ALA A 17 3.05 -22.47 1.52
N SER A 18 3.85 -21.44 1.73
CA SER A 18 5.20 -21.53 2.28
C SER A 18 5.30 -21.18 3.76
N LEU A 19 4.20 -20.72 4.36
CA LEU A 19 4.13 -20.47 5.80
C LEU A 19 4.30 -21.78 6.58
N THR A 20 5.05 -21.69 7.67
CA THR A 20 5.35 -22.82 8.57
C THR A 20 4.71 -22.66 9.95
N ARG A 21 4.18 -21.48 10.24
CA ARG A 21 3.55 -21.14 11.51
C ARG A 21 2.30 -20.30 11.28
N THR A 22 1.38 -20.33 12.22
CA THR A 22 0.32 -19.33 12.31
C THR A 22 0.96 -17.98 12.58
N THR A 23 0.65 -17.00 11.76
CA THR A 23 1.29 -15.68 11.77
C THR A 23 0.21 -14.60 11.90
N VAL A 24 0.43 -13.67 12.82
CA VAL A 24 -0.38 -12.46 12.98
C VAL A 24 0.51 -11.26 12.70
N GLU A 25 0.06 -10.37 11.83
CA GLU A 25 0.78 -9.14 11.46
C GLU A 25 -0.09 -7.91 11.64
N LEU A 26 0.48 -6.90 12.27
CA LEU A 26 -0.09 -5.56 12.40
C LEU A 26 0.97 -4.54 12.02
N GLY A 27 0.63 -3.60 11.15
CA GLY A 27 1.51 -2.51 10.76
C GLY A 27 0.84 -1.16 10.78
N MET A 28 1.58 -0.16 11.20
CA MET A 28 1.24 1.26 11.12
C MET A 28 2.23 1.97 10.22
N ARG A 29 1.75 2.95 9.47
CA ARG A 29 2.57 3.75 8.55
C ARG A 29 2.30 5.23 8.75
N LEU A 30 3.37 6.00 8.75
CA LEU A 30 3.36 7.44 8.74
C LEU A 30 3.82 7.90 7.35
N ASP A 31 2.93 8.52 6.61
CA ASP A 31 3.23 9.08 5.28
C ASP A 31 3.46 10.59 5.42
N GLY A 32 4.59 11.07 4.92
CA GLY A 32 4.90 12.47 4.79
C GLY A 32 5.27 12.80 3.35
N ALA A 33 4.85 13.97 2.88
CA ALA A 33 5.19 14.45 1.54
C ALA A 33 5.37 15.97 1.55
N ASN A 34 6.37 16.44 0.82
CA ASN A 34 6.54 17.84 0.47
C ASN A 34 6.30 17.99 -1.03
N ILE A 35 5.26 18.71 -1.39
CA ILE A 35 4.88 18.99 -2.77
C ILE A 35 5.36 20.40 -3.11
N TYR A 36 6.15 20.51 -4.16
CA TYR A 36 6.70 21.76 -4.67
C TYR A 36 6.06 22.07 -6.01
N THR A 37 5.57 23.27 -6.15
CA THR A 37 5.17 23.89 -7.43
C THR A 37 6.09 25.07 -7.69
N ARG A 38 5.90 25.77 -8.83
CA ARG A 38 6.70 26.94 -9.16
C ARG A 38 6.67 28.02 -8.07
N ASP A 39 5.49 28.25 -7.47
CA ASP A 39 5.26 29.42 -6.62
C ASP A 39 4.86 29.05 -5.18
N SER A 40 4.80 27.76 -4.85
CA SER A 40 4.39 27.32 -3.51
C SER A 40 4.95 25.95 -3.12
N SER A 41 5.01 25.71 -1.82
CA SER A 41 5.34 24.41 -1.25
C SER A 41 4.31 24.03 -0.19
N HIS A 42 3.90 22.78 -0.18
CA HIS A 42 2.95 22.23 0.80
C HIS A 42 3.51 20.96 1.42
N ALA A 43 3.44 20.87 2.75
CA ALA A 43 3.76 19.67 3.50
C ALA A 43 2.45 18.94 3.87
N ALA A 44 2.43 17.63 3.68
CA ALA A 44 1.35 16.76 4.11
C ALA A 44 1.91 15.68 5.03
N PHE A 45 1.17 15.37 6.09
CA PHE A 45 1.52 14.29 7.00
C PHE A 45 0.27 13.50 7.36
N GLN A 46 0.36 12.16 7.35
CA GLN A 46 -0.78 11.31 7.57
C GLN A 46 -0.41 9.96 8.19
N PRO A 47 -0.96 9.63 9.37
CA PRO A 47 -0.88 8.29 9.92
C PRO A 47 -1.90 7.37 9.24
N ASN A 48 -1.48 6.13 8.98
CA ASN A 48 -2.29 5.09 8.35
C ASN A 48 -2.05 3.72 8.99
N ILE A 49 -3.05 2.85 8.94
CA ILE A 49 -2.83 1.41 9.12
C ILE A 49 -2.12 0.92 7.85
N SER A 50 -0.99 0.22 8.00
CA SER A 50 -0.29 -0.39 6.87
C SER A 50 -0.94 -1.71 6.46
N HIS A 51 -1.23 -2.56 7.44
CA HIS A 51 -1.90 -3.86 7.25
C HIS A 51 -2.31 -4.45 8.60
N LEU A 52 -3.34 -5.27 8.55
CA LEU A 52 -3.69 -6.20 9.63
C LEU A 52 -3.99 -7.54 8.96
N ALA A 53 -3.28 -8.60 9.31
CA ALA A 53 -3.47 -9.90 8.70
C ALA A 53 -3.20 -11.03 9.67
N ILE A 54 -3.91 -12.13 9.47
CA ILE A 54 -3.64 -13.41 10.12
C ILE A 54 -3.56 -14.50 9.05
N ALA A 55 -2.61 -15.39 9.18
CA ALA A 55 -2.47 -16.53 8.31
C ALA A 55 -2.28 -17.83 9.11
N PHE A 56 -2.87 -18.86 8.61
CA PHE A 56 -2.84 -20.19 9.19
C PHE A 56 -2.09 -21.14 8.26
N ALA A 57 -1.15 -21.89 8.82
CA ALA A 57 -0.42 -22.94 8.14
C ALA A 57 -0.62 -24.27 8.88
N PRO A 58 -0.66 -25.41 8.18
CA PRO A 58 -0.76 -26.70 8.82
C PRO A 58 0.53 -27.01 9.60
N ASN A 59 0.38 -27.60 10.77
CA ASN A 59 1.52 -28.02 11.59
C ASN A 59 2.29 -29.21 10.98
N THR A 60 1.71 -29.88 9.99
CA THR A 60 2.27 -31.05 9.33
C THR A 60 2.68 -30.75 7.89
N ALA A 61 3.34 -29.62 7.68
CA ALA A 61 3.81 -29.25 6.34
C ALA A 61 4.74 -30.32 5.77
N SER A 62 4.29 -31.03 4.76
CA SER A 62 5.13 -31.94 3.99
C SER A 62 6.06 -31.12 3.10
N LYS A 63 7.31 -31.57 2.90
CA LYS A 63 8.23 -30.96 1.93
C LYS A 63 7.60 -30.84 0.53
N ASN A 64 6.72 -31.77 0.16
CA ASN A 64 6.17 -31.90 -1.19
C ASN A 64 4.76 -31.34 -1.36
N ARG A 65 3.99 -31.18 -0.28
CA ARG A 65 2.62 -30.64 -0.33
C ARG A 65 2.37 -29.79 0.88
N ASN A 66 1.89 -28.60 0.67
CA ASN A 66 1.53 -27.69 1.75
C ASN A 66 0.37 -26.78 1.29
N TRP A 67 -0.35 -26.22 2.25
CA TRP A 67 -1.37 -25.22 2.01
C TRP A 67 -1.28 -24.12 3.07
N GLY A 68 -1.86 -22.98 2.79
CA GLY A 68 -1.98 -21.91 3.77
C GLY A 68 -3.18 -21.04 3.41
N VAL A 69 -3.78 -20.45 4.43
CA VAL A 69 -4.88 -19.49 4.27
C VAL A 69 -4.56 -18.21 5.01
N SER A 70 -5.07 -17.09 4.53
CA SER A 70 -4.88 -15.79 5.16
C SER A 70 -6.16 -14.98 5.06
N ILE A 71 -6.43 -14.20 6.11
CA ILE A 71 -7.46 -13.16 6.13
C ILE A 71 -6.83 -11.87 6.63
N GLY A 72 -7.23 -10.72 6.07
CA GLY A 72 -6.66 -9.46 6.51
C GLY A 72 -7.33 -8.25 5.92
N LEU A 73 -6.99 -7.11 6.49
CA LEU A 73 -7.42 -5.78 6.08
C LEU A 73 -6.22 -4.98 5.58
N LEU A 74 -6.31 -4.53 4.33
CA LEU A 74 -5.28 -3.72 3.68
C LEU A 74 -5.86 -2.37 3.27
N PRO A 75 -5.17 -1.26 3.50
CA PRO A 75 -5.54 0.00 2.88
C PRO A 75 -5.29 -0.11 1.36
N TYR A 76 -6.27 0.32 0.57
CA TYR A 76 -6.14 0.36 -0.88
C TYR A 76 -5.72 1.75 -1.35
N THR A 77 -6.41 2.80 -0.88
CA THR A 77 -6.05 4.19 -1.11
C THR A 77 -6.44 5.05 0.07
N ASN A 78 -5.74 6.15 0.24
CA ASN A 78 -6.03 7.14 1.24
C ASN A 78 -5.83 8.53 0.64
N ILE A 79 -6.77 9.43 0.89
CA ILE A 79 -6.75 10.81 0.43
C ILE A 79 -6.82 11.71 1.66
N ASN A 80 -5.86 12.63 1.77
CA ASN A 80 -5.89 13.69 2.78
C ASN A 80 -5.06 14.87 2.28
N TYR A 81 -5.73 15.85 1.66
CA TYR A 81 -5.07 17.07 1.21
C TYR A 81 -5.99 18.27 1.36
N THR A 82 -5.39 19.44 1.51
CA THR A 82 -6.05 20.73 1.44
C THR A 82 -5.15 21.69 0.68
N PHE A 83 -5.63 22.21 -0.44
CA PHE A 83 -4.96 23.23 -1.23
C PHE A 83 -5.74 24.52 -1.12
N ILE A 84 -5.05 25.60 -0.78
CA ILE A 84 -5.60 26.95 -0.68
C ILE A 84 -4.91 27.79 -1.73
N GLN A 85 -5.68 28.47 -2.57
CA GLN A 85 -5.20 29.38 -3.57
C GLN A 85 -5.99 30.67 -3.51
N ASP A 86 -5.31 31.79 -3.41
CA ASP A 86 -5.89 33.12 -3.46
C ASP A 86 -5.76 33.64 -4.90
N TYR A 87 -6.84 34.19 -5.39
CA TYR A 87 -6.97 34.78 -6.73
C TYR A 87 -7.40 36.23 -6.60
N ASN A 88 -6.95 37.04 -7.54
CA ASN A 88 -7.41 38.41 -7.72
C ASN A 88 -7.89 38.56 -9.18
N ASP A 89 -9.18 38.59 -9.37
CA ASP A 89 -9.82 38.69 -10.69
C ASP A 89 -10.34 40.11 -10.88
N SER A 90 -10.17 40.67 -12.08
CA SER A 90 -10.58 42.04 -12.40
C SER A 90 -12.10 42.26 -12.30
N THR A 91 -12.90 41.21 -12.44
CA THR A 91 -14.38 41.27 -12.41
C THR A 91 -14.96 40.82 -11.08
N LEU A 92 -14.39 39.77 -10.48
CA LEU A 92 -14.90 39.13 -9.28
C LEU A 92 -14.23 39.67 -8.00
N GLY A 93 -13.12 40.42 -8.14
CA GLY A 93 -12.30 40.83 -7.00
C GLY A 93 -11.45 39.71 -6.43
N ALA A 94 -10.99 39.89 -5.20
CA ALA A 94 -10.21 38.88 -4.50
C ALA A 94 -11.10 37.73 -4.02
N PHE A 95 -10.73 36.49 -4.35
CA PHE A 95 -11.40 35.29 -3.85
C PHE A 95 -10.41 34.20 -3.49
N ARG A 96 -10.81 33.38 -2.53
CA ARG A 96 -10.04 32.21 -2.08
C ARG A 96 -10.71 30.94 -2.52
N MET A 97 -9.93 30.05 -3.16
CA MET A 97 -10.37 28.72 -3.53
C MET A 97 -9.68 27.69 -2.63
N VAL A 98 -10.49 26.90 -1.91
CA VAL A 98 -10.02 25.76 -1.11
C VAL A 98 -10.48 24.47 -1.80
N ARG A 99 -9.51 23.58 -2.07
CA ARG A 99 -9.76 22.23 -2.55
C ARG A 99 -9.26 21.25 -1.49
N ALA A 100 -10.15 20.44 -0.97
CA ALA A 100 -9.83 19.43 0.04
C ALA A 100 -10.32 18.05 -0.42
N GLY A 101 -9.54 17.04 -0.11
CA GLY A 101 -9.92 15.65 -0.28
C GLY A 101 -9.63 14.88 0.98
N LYS A 102 -10.56 14.05 1.43
CA LYS A 102 -10.40 13.18 2.59
C LYS A 102 -11.10 11.85 2.39
N GLY A 103 -10.57 10.82 3.04
CA GLY A 103 -11.19 9.50 3.06
C GLY A 103 -10.24 8.37 2.69
N SER A 104 -10.71 7.16 2.87
CA SER A 104 -9.92 5.95 2.66
C SER A 104 -10.75 4.83 2.07
N LEU A 105 -10.10 3.99 1.27
CA LEU A 105 -10.63 2.70 0.83
C LEU A 105 -9.80 1.59 1.44
N TYR A 106 -10.48 0.58 1.92
CA TYR A 106 -9.89 -0.62 2.50
C TYR A 106 -10.29 -1.85 1.68
N ASN A 107 -9.45 -2.86 1.69
CA ASN A 107 -9.70 -4.18 1.13
C ASN A 107 -9.64 -5.22 2.26
N LEU A 108 -10.80 -5.75 2.65
CA LEU A 108 -10.90 -6.92 3.50
C LEU A 108 -10.78 -8.14 2.61
N TYR A 109 -9.74 -8.94 2.77
CA TYR A 109 -9.51 -10.11 1.93
C TYR A 109 -9.48 -11.40 2.74
N ALA A 110 -9.85 -12.48 2.07
CA ALA A 110 -9.59 -13.86 2.48
C ALA A 110 -8.98 -14.60 1.30
N GLY A 111 -7.96 -15.40 1.55
CA GLY A 111 -7.27 -16.10 0.48
C GLY A 111 -6.66 -17.42 0.94
N GLY A 112 -6.29 -18.22 -0.06
CA GLY A 112 -5.67 -19.51 0.16
C GLY A 112 -4.65 -19.83 -0.91
N ALA A 113 -3.73 -20.72 -0.58
CA ALA A 113 -2.74 -21.23 -1.50
C ALA A 113 -2.49 -22.71 -1.29
N TYR A 114 -2.04 -23.35 -2.34
CA TYR A 114 -1.63 -24.74 -2.33
C TYR A 114 -0.28 -24.89 -3.05
N LYS A 115 0.60 -25.71 -2.46
CA LYS A 115 1.93 -26.02 -2.98
C LYS A 115 2.05 -27.51 -3.28
N ILE A 116 2.58 -27.79 -4.46
CA ILE A 116 2.99 -29.15 -4.89
C ILE A 116 4.45 -29.08 -5.34
N LYS A 117 5.33 -29.80 -4.64
CA LYS A 117 6.78 -29.74 -4.87
C LYS A 117 7.28 -28.29 -4.76
N GLY A 118 7.89 -27.77 -5.83
CA GLY A 118 8.35 -26.38 -5.90
C GLY A 118 7.30 -25.37 -6.33
N PHE A 119 6.20 -25.80 -6.94
CA PHE A 119 5.17 -24.93 -7.52
C PHE A 119 4.07 -24.61 -6.50
N SER A 120 3.66 -23.35 -6.42
CA SER A 120 2.57 -22.86 -5.58
C SER A 120 1.62 -22.00 -6.39
N ILE A 121 0.33 -22.13 -6.14
CA ILE A 121 -0.73 -21.29 -6.67
C ILE A 121 -1.60 -20.81 -5.53
N GLY A 122 -2.09 -19.57 -5.63
CA GLY A 122 -2.98 -19.01 -4.62
C GLY A 122 -3.88 -17.92 -5.18
N ALA A 123 -4.94 -17.64 -4.44
CA ALA A 123 -5.88 -16.58 -4.76
C ALA A 123 -6.35 -15.86 -3.50
N ASN A 124 -6.54 -14.54 -3.60
CA ASN A 124 -7.25 -13.71 -2.64
C ASN A 124 -8.57 -13.27 -3.26
N PHE A 125 -9.64 -13.34 -2.48
CA PHE A 125 -10.91 -12.67 -2.74
C PHE A 125 -11.07 -11.58 -1.70
N GLY A 126 -11.37 -10.37 -2.16
CA GLY A 126 -11.45 -9.19 -1.32
C GLY A 126 -12.77 -8.46 -1.49
N TYR A 127 -13.15 -7.74 -0.44
CA TYR A 127 -14.24 -6.78 -0.46
C TYR A 127 -13.67 -5.40 -0.18
N MET A 128 -13.70 -4.56 -1.21
CA MET A 128 -13.26 -3.17 -1.14
C MET A 128 -14.40 -2.30 -0.70
N PHE A 129 -14.17 -1.48 0.32
CA PHE A 129 -15.17 -0.56 0.88
C PHE A 129 -14.53 0.72 1.40
N GLY A 130 -15.33 1.78 1.44
CA GLY A 130 -14.92 3.06 2.00
C GLY A 130 -15.59 4.24 1.33
N LYS A 131 -15.19 5.43 1.78
CA LYS A 131 -15.74 6.70 1.32
C LYS A 131 -14.61 7.69 1.01
N LEU A 132 -14.75 8.39 -0.10
CA LEU A 132 -13.87 9.49 -0.50
C LEU A 132 -14.71 10.75 -0.65
N ASP A 133 -14.35 11.81 0.06
CA ASP A 133 -15.00 13.11 -0.01
C ASP A 133 -14.06 14.13 -0.68
N TYR A 134 -14.55 14.79 -1.69
CA TYR A 134 -13.88 15.89 -2.39
C TYR A 134 -14.69 17.16 -2.18
N GLN A 135 -14.03 18.20 -1.68
CA GLN A 135 -14.64 19.50 -1.44
C GLN A 135 -13.93 20.59 -2.22
N LYS A 136 -14.71 21.42 -2.88
CA LYS A 136 -14.26 22.68 -3.50
C LYS A 136 -15.07 23.82 -2.87
N THR A 137 -14.39 24.78 -2.25
CA THR A 137 -15.01 25.94 -1.63
C THR A 137 -14.43 27.20 -2.23
N ILE A 138 -15.27 28.14 -2.60
CA ILE A 138 -14.88 29.47 -3.05
C ILE A 138 -15.46 30.47 -2.06
N THR A 139 -14.60 31.31 -1.48
CA THR A 139 -14.97 32.35 -0.52
C THR A 139 -14.44 33.71 -0.99
N PHE A 140 -15.15 34.76 -0.60
CA PHE A 140 -14.80 36.15 -0.88
C PHE A 140 -14.47 36.85 0.44
N PRO A 141 -13.17 36.85 0.87
CA PRO A 141 -12.79 37.35 2.19
C PRO A 141 -13.08 38.86 2.39
N ASP A 142 -12.98 39.63 1.30
CA ASP A 142 -13.08 41.09 1.34
C ASP A 142 -14.49 41.62 1.07
N SER A 143 -15.48 40.71 0.89
CA SER A 143 -16.86 41.09 0.58
C SER A 143 -17.84 40.40 1.51
N VAL A 144 -18.50 41.15 2.35
CA VAL A 144 -19.52 40.67 3.29
C VAL A 144 -20.81 40.25 2.57
N SER A 145 -21.07 40.80 1.38
CA SER A 145 -22.28 40.53 0.61
C SER A 145 -22.11 39.49 -0.50
N ALA A 146 -20.89 39.07 -0.80
CA ALA A 146 -20.65 38.09 -1.85
C ALA A 146 -20.98 36.68 -1.35
N LEU A 147 -21.79 35.96 -2.12
CA LEU A 147 -22.13 34.58 -1.83
C LEU A 147 -20.96 33.66 -2.10
N SER A 148 -20.46 33.05 -1.07
CA SER A 148 -19.51 31.95 -1.14
C SER A 148 -20.21 30.67 -1.62
N SER A 149 -19.48 29.74 -2.19
CA SER A 149 -20.04 28.47 -2.65
C SER A 149 -19.18 27.28 -2.21
N ARG A 150 -19.84 26.17 -1.94
CA ARG A 150 -19.21 24.93 -1.57
C ARG A 150 -19.82 23.77 -2.35
N ASN A 151 -18.97 23.01 -3.03
CA ASN A 151 -19.34 21.77 -3.69
C ASN A 151 -18.65 20.61 -2.97
N ILE A 152 -19.44 19.63 -2.53
CA ILE A 152 -18.98 18.40 -1.88
C ILE A 152 -19.39 17.22 -2.76
N THR A 153 -18.42 16.46 -3.23
CA THR A 153 -18.64 15.20 -3.95
C THR A 153 -18.18 14.05 -3.09
N SER A 154 -19.11 13.20 -2.68
CA SER A 154 -18.86 11.99 -1.89
C SER A 154 -18.96 10.76 -2.78
N VAL A 155 -17.96 9.89 -2.73
CA VAL A 155 -17.93 8.62 -3.46
C VAL A 155 -17.87 7.49 -2.45
N ASN A 156 -18.96 6.75 -2.32
CA ASN A 156 -19.02 5.52 -1.53
C ASN A 156 -18.77 4.33 -2.43
N ILE A 157 -17.76 3.53 -2.11
CA ILE A 157 -17.34 2.36 -2.89
C ILE A 157 -17.63 1.10 -2.07
N SER A 158 -18.23 0.12 -2.74
CA SER A 158 -18.39 -1.23 -2.22
C SER A 158 -18.32 -2.21 -3.39
N SER A 159 -17.28 -3.04 -3.45
CA SER A 159 -17.03 -3.92 -4.60
C SER A 159 -16.16 -5.10 -4.22
N PHE A 160 -16.32 -6.19 -4.96
CA PHE A 160 -15.43 -7.33 -4.87
C PHE A 160 -14.17 -7.11 -5.70
N ALA A 161 -13.06 -7.63 -5.20
CA ALA A 161 -11.76 -7.64 -5.83
C ALA A 161 -11.14 -9.04 -5.75
N TYR A 162 -10.19 -9.34 -6.62
CA TYR A 162 -9.45 -10.58 -6.55
C TYR A 162 -8.00 -10.38 -6.95
N THR A 163 -7.13 -11.26 -6.46
CA THR A 163 -5.72 -11.34 -6.88
C THR A 163 -5.35 -12.80 -7.00
N ILE A 164 -4.70 -13.18 -8.09
CA ILE A 164 -4.18 -14.52 -8.32
C ILE A 164 -2.66 -14.44 -8.30
N GLY A 165 -2.03 -15.45 -7.73
CA GLY A 165 -0.57 -15.54 -7.65
C GLY A 165 -0.06 -16.93 -7.93
N VAL A 166 1.15 -16.98 -8.47
CA VAL A 166 1.92 -18.20 -8.69
C VAL A 166 3.34 -18.01 -8.20
N GLN A 167 3.95 -19.08 -7.73
CA GLN A 167 5.35 -19.10 -7.34
C GLN A 167 5.99 -20.45 -7.66
N TYR A 168 7.27 -20.41 -7.97
CA TYR A 168 8.10 -21.60 -8.13
C TYR A 168 9.36 -21.43 -7.29
N ALA A 169 9.56 -22.32 -6.32
CA ALA A 169 10.73 -22.36 -5.48
C ALA A 169 11.63 -23.52 -5.92
N TYR A 170 12.84 -23.18 -6.29
CA TYR A 170 13.87 -24.12 -6.68
C TYR A 170 15.07 -24.02 -5.74
N GLN A 171 15.48 -25.16 -5.18
CA GLN A 171 16.67 -25.26 -4.34
C GLN A 171 17.89 -25.49 -5.22
N ILE A 172 18.76 -24.48 -5.35
CA ILE A 172 19.96 -24.52 -6.18
C ILE A 172 21.05 -25.33 -5.48
N ARG A 173 21.21 -25.09 -4.18
CA ARG A 173 22.22 -25.76 -3.35
C ARG A 173 21.64 -26.08 -1.99
N HIS A 174 21.91 -27.26 -1.50
CA HIS A 174 21.50 -27.73 -0.18
C HIS A 174 22.68 -28.28 0.57
N TYR A 175 22.82 -27.88 1.82
CA TYR A 175 23.82 -28.40 2.75
C TYR A 175 23.14 -28.93 4.01
N ASP A 176 23.59 -30.09 4.46
CA ASP A 176 23.09 -30.67 5.69
C ASP A 176 23.88 -30.18 6.93
N GLY A 177 23.20 -30.09 8.06
CA GLY A 177 23.84 -29.77 9.35
C GLY A 177 24.28 -28.30 9.52
N ALA A 178 25.50 -28.08 10.02
CA ALA A 178 26.02 -26.75 10.37
C ALA A 178 26.27 -25.83 9.17
N GLU A 179 26.35 -26.39 7.98
CA GLU A 179 26.61 -25.61 6.76
C GLU A 179 25.35 -25.06 6.08
N ARG A 180 24.19 -25.11 6.73
CA ARG A 180 22.91 -24.55 6.22
C ARG A 180 23.00 -23.08 5.77
N ARG A 181 24.00 -22.33 6.21
CA ARG A 181 24.28 -20.98 5.73
C ARG A 181 24.55 -20.90 4.22
N LEU A 182 25.01 -21.99 3.63
CA LEU A 182 25.34 -22.10 2.22
C LEU A 182 24.17 -22.56 1.34
N ASP A 183 23.00 -22.86 1.94
CA ASP A 183 21.80 -23.17 1.19
C ASP A 183 21.41 -22.00 0.30
N ILE A 184 21.14 -22.26 -0.97
CA ILE A 184 20.71 -21.26 -1.93
C ILE A 184 19.41 -21.71 -2.58
N ASN A 185 18.39 -20.88 -2.38
CA ASN A 185 17.09 -21.05 -3.02
C ASN A 185 16.87 -19.94 -4.05
N MET A 186 16.26 -20.29 -5.16
CA MET A 186 15.72 -19.35 -6.14
C MET A 186 14.21 -19.42 -6.10
N ILE A 187 13.55 -18.26 -6.03
CA ILE A 187 12.10 -18.18 -6.04
C ILE A 187 11.69 -17.24 -7.15
N LEU A 188 10.93 -17.77 -8.09
CA LEU A 188 10.25 -17.01 -9.12
C LEU A 188 8.79 -16.79 -8.66
N GLY A 189 8.28 -15.59 -8.82
CA GLY A 189 6.90 -15.30 -8.43
C GLY A 189 6.25 -14.31 -9.36
N ALA A 190 4.96 -14.52 -9.62
CA ALA A 190 4.13 -13.57 -10.32
C ALA A 190 2.75 -13.50 -9.68
N TYR A 191 2.14 -12.34 -9.74
CA TYR A 191 0.76 -12.12 -9.29
C TYR A 191 0.11 -11.00 -10.07
N GLY A 192 -1.21 -10.96 -10.04
CA GLY A 192 -1.95 -9.90 -10.69
C GLY A 192 -3.45 -10.00 -10.47
N SER A 193 -4.15 -8.97 -10.91
CA SER A 193 -5.61 -8.95 -11.01
C SER A 193 -6.02 -8.41 -12.37
N GLY A 194 -7.11 -8.93 -12.90
CA GLY A 194 -7.75 -8.36 -14.10
C GLY A 194 -8.37 -7.00 -13.81
N GLY A 195 -8.88 -6.34 -14.84
CA GLY A 195 -9.65 -5.12 -14.67
C GLY A 195 -10.91 -5.38 -13.83
N ILE A 196 -11.14 -4.56 -12.81
CA ILE A 196 -12.24 -4.71 -11.86
C ILE A 196 -13.24 -3.57 -12.05
N LYS A 197 -14.51 -3.91 -12.29
CA LYS A 197 -15.61 -2.96 -12.29
C LYS A 197 -16.12 -2.79 -10.87
N MET A 198 -15.86 -1.63 -10.27
CA MET A 198 -16.32 -1.30 -8.93
C MET A 198 -17.64 -0.56 -8.97
N GLY A 199 -18.62 -1.02 -8.20
CA GLY A 199 -19.83 -0.26 -7.92
C GLY A 199 -19.52 0.93 -7.02
N ALA A 200 -20.01 2.10 -7.40
CA ALA A 200 -19.87 3.32 -6.63
C ALA A 200 -21.24 4.01 -6.49
N LYS A 201 -21.45 4.70 -5.37
CA LYS A 201 -22.56 5.63 -5.19
C LYS A 201 -21.99 7.01 -5.01
N ILE A 202 -22.36 7.94 -5.90
CA ILE A 202 -21.88 9.30 -5.89
C ILE A 202 -22.98 10.21 -5.38
N SER A 203 -22.62 11.04 -4.43
CA SER A 203 -23.48 12.11 -3.93
C SER A 203 -22.77 13.44 -4.19
N ASN A 204 -23.48 14.36 -4.80
CA ASN A 204 -23.03 15.71 -5.06
C ASN A 204 -23.96 16.70 -4.36
N TYR A 205 -23.35 17.56 -3.55
CA TYR A 205 -24.04 18.59 -2.82
C TYR A 205 -23.36 19.91 -3.08
N TRP A 206 -24.12 20.89 -3.58
CA TRP A 206 -23.63 22.23 -3.88
C TRP A 206 -24.51 23.25 -3.18
N ASP A 207 -23.94 24.00 -2.23
CA ASP A 207 -24.59 25.05 -1.48
C ASP A 207 -23.92 26.40 -1.67
N ARG A 208 -24.70 27.45 -1.38
CA ARG A 208 -24.22 28.82 -1.27
C ARG A 208 -24.42 29.29 0.17
N PHE A 209 -23.46 30.08 0.62
CA PHE A 209 -23.44 30.58 1.99
C PHE A 209 -22.74 31.93 2.03
N TYR A 210 -22.93 32.68 3.09
CA TYR A 210 -22.08 33.81 3.42
C TYR A 210 -21.45 33.64 4.78
N ILE A 211 -20.36 34.36 5.02
CA ILE A 211 -19.63 34.32 6.27
C ILE A 211 -19.99 35.58 7.05
N ASP A 212 -20.80 35.44 8.07
CA ASP A 212 -21.13 36.51 8.99
C ASP A 212 -20.03 36.63 10.05
N PRO A 213 -19.51 37.85 10.32
CA PRO A 213 -18.47 38.02 11.34
C PRO A 213 -18.88 37.62 12.75
N THR A 214 -20.19 37.66 13.06
CA THR A 214 -20.74 37.36 14.39
C THR A 214 -21.25 35.92 14.48
N TYR A 215 -21.95 35.46 13.45
CA TYR A 215 -22.65 34.16 13.47
C TYR A 215 -21.95 33.07 12.67
N GLY A 216 -20.84 33.39 12.00
CA GLY A 216 -20.06 32.43 11.21
C GLY A 216 -20.70 32.10 9.87
N VAL A 217 -20.64 30.82 9.46
CA VAL A 217 -21.16 30.37 8.16
C VAL A 217 -22.67 30.24 8.21
N LEU A 218 -23.37 31.05 7.42
CA LEU A 218 -24.83 31.03 7.29
C LEU A 218 -25.23 30.53 5.89
N ALA A 219 -25.90 29.37 5.85
CA ALA A 219 -26.38 28.80 4.60
C ALA A 219 -27.50 29.68 4.01
N VAL A 220 -27.41 29.90 2.70
CA VAL A 220 -28.43 30.71 1.97
C VAL A 220 -29.36 29.78 1.22
N ASP A 221 -28.82 28.94 0.35
CA ASP A 221 -29.61 27.99 -0.43
C ASP A 221 -28.77 26.78 -0.87
N THR A 222 -29.47 25.79 -1.42
CA THR A 222 -28.88 24.62 -2.05
C THR A 222 -29.04 24.75 -3.56
N ALA A 223 -27.92 24.96 -4.24
CA ALA A 223 -27.91 25.10 -5.72
C ALA A 223 -28.16 23.76 -6.42
N SER A 224 -27.67 22.67 -5.85
CA SER A 224 -27.89 21.29 -6.37
C SER A 224 -27.65 20.25 -5.28
N ALA A 225 -28.51 19.24 -5.23
CA ALA A 225 -28.35 18.09 -4.34
C ALA A 225 -28.78 16.79 -5.05
N ASN A 226 -27.79 15.97 -5.36
CA ASN A 226 -28.00 14.66 -5.97
C ASN A 226 -27.35 13.63 -5.05
N PHE A 227 -28.12 12.69 -4.54
CA PHE A 227 -27.64 11.71 -3.59
C PHE A 227 -27.66 10.30 -4.15
N ASN A 228 -26.65 9.51 -3.78
CA ASN A 228 -26.58 8.06 -4.02
C ASN A 228 -26.75 7.63 -5.50
N GLN A 229 -26.32 8.46 -6.45
CA GLN A 229 -26.38 8.10 -7.85
C GLN A 229 -25.45 6.92 -8.12
N LYS A 230 -26.00 5.84 -8.65
CA LYS A 230 -25.23 4.63 -9.01
C LYS A 230 -24.26 4.97 -10.13
N SER A 231 -23.03 4.56 -9.96
CA SER A 231 -21.96 4.74 -10.92
C SER A 231 -20.98 3.57 -10.91
N THR A 232 -20.09 3.55 -11.86
CA THR A 232 -19.08 2.50 -11.99
C THR A 232 -17.70 3.12 -12.15
N ILE A 233 -16.73 2.59 -11.42
CA ILE A 233 -15.32 2.92 -11.56
C ILE A 233 -14.62 1.65 -12.07
N ASN A 234 -13.90 1.75 -13.19
CA ASN A 234 -13.11 0.63 -13.70
C ASN A 234 -11.67 0.76 -13.23
N LEU A 235 -11.22 -0.18 -12.40
CA LEU A 235 -9.82 -0.31 -12.05
C LEU A 235 -9.06 -1.03 -13.16
N PRO A 236 -7.82 -0.64 -13.44
CA PRO A 236 -6.98 -1.27 -14.44
C PRO A 236 -6.55 -2.69 -14.02
N PHE A 237 -6.20 -3.52 -15.00
CA PHE A 237 -5.46 -4.72 -14.69
C PHE A 237 -4.06 -4.37 -14.20
N ASN A 238 -3.53 -5.21 -13.34
CA ASN A 238 -2.16 -5.10 -12.86
C ASN A 238 -1.48 -6.47 -12.86
N VAL A 239 -0.17 -6.45 -13.08
CA VAL A 239 0.67 -7.63 -13.02
C VAL A 239 2.01 -7.26 -12.40
N ALA A 240 2.54 -8.17 -11.61
CA ALA A 240 3.89 -8.05 -11.06
C ALA A 240 4.56 -9.41 -11.09
N GLY A 241 5.87 -9.40 -11.30
CA GLY A 241 6.69 -10.60 -11.28
C GLY A 241 8.09 -10.27 -10.80
N GLY A 242 8.80 -11.30 -10.34
CA GLY A 242 10.15 -11.08 -9.87
C GLY A 242 10.86 -12.38 -9.51
N VAL A 243 12.11 -12.20 -9.11
CA VAL A 243 13.01 -13.27 -8.71
C VAL A 243 13.65 -12.93 -7.37
N MET A 244 13.86 -13.94 -6.56
CA MET A 244 14.58 -13.85 -5.30
C MET A 244 15.59 -14.98 -5.18
N PHE A 245 16.79 -14.67 -4.72
CA PHE A 245 17.88 -15.61 -4.47
C PHE A 245 18.35 -15.50 -3.04
N GLY A 246 18.78 -16.61 -2.45
CA GLY A 246 19.50 -16.65 -1.20
C GLY A 246 18.92 -17.62 -0.19
N ASN A 247 19.23 -17.35 1.08
CA ASN A 247 18.76 -18.08 2.25
C ASN A 247 17.99 -17.13 3.14
N GLU A 248 16.70 -17.42 3.38
CA GLU A 248 15.82 -16.56 4.19
C GLU A 248 16.40 -16.23 5.57
N LEU A 249 17.19 -17.16 6.13
CA LEU A 249 17.74 -17.00 7.49
C LEU A 249 18.94 -16.03 7.52
N PHE A 250 19.73 -15.95 6.46
CA PHE A 250 21.00 -15.23 6.47
C PHE A 250 21.06 -14.07 5.48
N TRP A 251 20.69 -14.31 4.22
CA TRP A 251 20.75 -13.27 3.20
C TRP A 251 19.78 -13.53 2.05
N LEU A 252 19.23 -12.49 1.51
CA LEU A 252 18.34 -12.51 0.35
C LEU A 252 18.69 -11.37 -0.59
N LEU A 253 18.61 -11.64 -1.87
CA LEU A 253 18.63 -10.65 -2.95
C LEU A 253 17.37 -10.85 -3.79
N GLY A 254 16.73 -9.76 -4.18
CA GLY A 254 15.53 -9.85 -4.99
C GLY A 254 15.38 -8.70 -5.96
N ALA A 255 14.67 -8.96 -7.05
CA ALA A 255 14.26 -7.96 -8.02
C ALA A 255 12.82 -8.22 -8.45
N ASP A 256 12.04 -7.14 -8.58
CA ASP A 256 10.63 -7.16 -8.95
C ASP A 256 10.33 -6.15 -10.05
N PHE A 257 9.41 -6.51 -10.92
CA PHE A 257 8.78 -5.62 -11.89
C PHE A 257 7.28 -5.60 -11.67
N LYS A 258 6.68 -4.41 -11.65
CA LYS A 258 5.24 -4.21 -11.55
C LYS A 258 4.76 -3.31 -12.69
N TYR A 259 3.63 -3.68 -13.30
CA TYR A 259 2.96 -2.90 -14.34
C TYR A 259 1.47 -2.76 -14.03
N MET A 260 0.89 -1.58 -14.35
CA MET A 260 -0.54 -1.30 -14.23
C MET A 260 -1.01 -0.50 -15.45
N ASN A 261 -2.07 -0.97 -16.10
CA ASN A 261 -2.64 -0.36 -17.31
C ASN A 261 -3.61 0.78 -16.95
N TRP A 262 -3.09 1.88 -16.41
CA TRP A 262 -3.89 3.02 -15.99
C TRP A 262 -4.62 3.74 -17.12
N LYS A 263 -4.24 3.56 -18.38
CA LYS A 263 -4.98 4.07 -19.53
C LYS A 263 -6.40 3.51 -19.61
N SER A 264 -6.64 2.31 -19.08
CA SER A 264 -7.97 1.68 -19.03
C SER A 264 -8.82 2.11 -17.83
N TYR A 265 -8.27 2.92 -16.93
CA TYR A 265 -9.01 3.46 -15.79
C TYR A 265 -10.09 4.41 -16.23
N THR A 266 -11.30 4.21 -15.73
CA THR A 266 -12.42 5.14 -15.93
C THR A 266 -13.10 5.45 -14.62
N SER A 267 -13.42 6.70 -14.41
CA SER A 267 -14.14 7.17 -13.23
C SER A 267 -15.03 8.34 -13.62
N PRO A 268 -16.22 8.46 -13.07
CA PRO A 268 -17.09 9.61 -13.32
C PRO A 268 -16.53 10.94 -12.77
N LEU A 269 -15.50 10.87 -11.93
CA LEU A 269 -14.82 12.07 -11.40
C LEU A 269 -13.58 12.47 -12.19
N ASN A 270 -13.09 11.61 -13.07
CA ASN A 270 -11.88 11.85 -13.85
C ASN A 270 -12.11 11.42 -15.30
N ASN A 271 -12.04 12.37 -16.21
CA ASN A 271 -12.31 12.18 -17.62
C ASN A 271 -11.10 11.69 -18.44
N GLY A 272 -10.13 11.04 -17.81
CA GLY A 272 -8.95 10.50 -18.48
C GLY A 272 -7.66 11.27 -18.18
N GLY A 273 -6.61 10.97 -18.95
CA GLY A 273 -5.31 11.64 -18.80
C GLY A 273 -4.31 10.89 -17.91
N LEU A 274 -4.60 9.62 -17.56
CA LEU A 274 -3.63 8.75 -16.90
C LEU A 274 -2.80 7.98 -17.93
N ALA A 275 -1.56 7.68 -17.58
CA ALA A 275 -0.65 6.84 -18.34
C ALA A 275 -0.38 5.53 -17.61
N ASP A 276 0.01 4.51 -18.38
CA ASP A 276 0.38 3.23 -17.78
C ASP A 276 1.60 3.39 -16.86
N SER A 277 1.50 2.86 -15.66
CA SER A 277 2.60 2.92 -14.68
C SER A 277 3.40 1.63 -14.66
N TRP A 278 4.70 1.77 -14.38
CA TRP A 278 5.58 0.64 -14.13
C TRP A 278 6.62 0.99 -13.06
N ARG A 279 7.10 -0.04 -12.36
CA ARG A 279 8.16 0.09 -11.36
C ARG A 279 9.07 -1.13 -11.40
N ILE A 280 10.36 -0.90 -11.36
CA ILE A 280 11.40 -1.89 -11.09
C ILE A 280 11.93 -1.64 -9.69
N SER A 281 12.06 -2.69 -8.91
CA SER A 281 12.59 -2.63 -7.54
C SER A 281 13.66 -3.70 -7.36
N ILE A 282 14.71 -3.35 -6.63
CA ILE A 282 15.75 -4.28 -6.19
C ILE A 282 15.86 -4.17 -4.67
N GLY A 283 16.18 -5.29 -4.02
CA GLY A 283 16.33 -5.29 -2.56
C GLY A 283 17.25 -6.39 -2.07
N ALA A 284 17.82 -6.13 -0.91
CA ALA A 284 18.69 -7.07 -0.19
C ALA A 284 18.29 -7.13 1.29
N GLN A 285 18.50 -8.29 1.88
CA GLN A 285 18.37 -8.53 3.31
C GLN A 285 19.57 -9.31 3.81
N ILE A 286 20.07 -8.98 4.99
CA ILE A 286 21.12 -9.73 5.68
C ILE A 286 20.78 -9.86 7.17
N THR A 287 21.06 -11.04 7.73
CA THR A 287 21.04 -11.30 9.17
C THR A 287 22.42 -11.87 9.50
N PRO A 288 23.29 -11.14 10.21
CA PRO A 288 24.69 -11.55 10.39
C PRO A 288 24.85 -12.92 11.06
N ASN A 289 24.08 -13.18 12.11
CA ASN A 289 24.05 -14.48 12.76
C ASN A 289 22.74 -14.73 13.50
N ILE A 290 21.81 -15.43 12.87
CA ILE A 290 20.49 -15.71 13.44
C ILE A 290 20.55 -16.65 14.65
N GLU A 291 21.63 -17.43 14.80
CA GLU A 291 21.83 -18.40 15.86
C GLU A 291 22.54 -17.80 17.09
N GLU A 292 22.82 -16.49 17.08
CA GLU A 292 23.50 -15.83 18.19
C GLU A 292 22.63 -15.82 19.46
N THR A 293 23.16 -16.40 20.52
CA THR A 293 22.49 -16.49 21.85
C THR A 293 22.99 -15.47 22.84
N ASN A 294 24.15 -14.88 22.59
CA ASN A 294 24.75 -13.90 23.47
C ASN A 294 24.03 -12.55 23.38
N ARG A 295 23.37 -12.13 24.45
CA ARG A 295 22.64 -10.86 24.53
C ARG A 295 23.50 -9.62 24.23
N LYS A 296 24.81 -9.66 24.51
CA LYS A 296 25.73 -8.55 24.20
C LYS A 296 25.96 -8.39 22.69
N LYS A 297 25.64 -9.42 21.90
CA LYS A 297 25.75 -9.44 20.44
C LYS A 297 24.37 -9.40 19.75
N TYR A 298 23.36 -8.79 20.37
CA TYR A 298 21.99 -8.75 19.86
C TYR A 298 21.88 -8.23 18.44
N LEU A 299 22.74 -7.29 18.02
CA LEU A 299 22.76 -6.76 16.65
C LEU A 299 23.04 -7.83 15.58
N ASN A 300 23.61 -8.97 15.94
CA ASN A 300 23.86 -10.06 15.01
C ASN A 300 22.59 -10.79 14.58
N VAL A 301 21.53 -10.79 15.40
CA VAL A 301 20.23 -11.39 15.07
C VAL A 301 19.25 -10.42 14.40
N VAL A 302 19.59 -9.14 14.35
CA VAL A 302 18.79 -8.12 13.67
C VAL A 302 18.85 -8.34 12.17
N GLN A 303 17.71 -8.23 11.50
CA GLN A 303 17.62 -8.23 10.05
C GLN A 303 17.81 -6.82 9.51
N TYR A 304 18.76 -6.65 8.65
CA TYR A 304 19.05 -5.40 7.93
C TYR A 304 18.53 -5.52 6.51
N ARG A 305 17.77 -4.55 6.05
CA ARG A 305 17.16 -4.53 4.72
C ARG A 305 17.47 -3.24 4.02
N LEU A 306 17.80 -3.33 2.74
CA LEU A 306 18.05 -2.18 1.87
C LEU A 306 17.35 -2.43 0.53
N GLY A 307 16.81 -1.39 -0.07
CA GLY A 307 16.20 -1.49 -1.39
C GLY A 307 16.23 -0.17 -2.13
N ALA A 308 16.04 -0.26 -3.43
CA ALA A 308 15.89 0.88 -4.32
C ALA A 308 14.87 0.57 -5.41
N TYR A 309 14.24 1.61 -5.94
CA TYR A 309 13.30 1.46 -7.03
C TYR A 309 13.30 2.66 -7.97
N VAL A 310 12.90 2.38 -9.20
CA VAL A 310 12.70 3.37 -10.26
C VAL A 310 11.47 3.00 -11.06
N GLY A 311 10.73 3.99 -11.54
CA GLY A 311 9.53 3.76 -12.33
C GLY A 311 8.91 5.03 -12.88
N LYS A 312 7.74 4.84 -13.47
CA LYS A 312 6.87 5.92 -13.92
C LYS A 312 5.52 5.80 -13.24
N SER A 313 5.05 6.93 -12.70
CA SER A 313 3.72 7.05 -12.09
C SER A 313 2.64 7.14 -13.19
N GLU A 314 1.41 6.89 -12.84
CA GLU A 314 0.23 7.09 -13.72
C GLU A 314 -0.07 8.55 -14.03
N ILE A 315 0.48 9.48 -13.26
CA ILE A 315 0.15 10.91 -13.35
C ILE A 315 0.86 11.55 -14.56
N MET A 316 0.08 12.29 -15.35
CA MET A 316 0.57 13.11 -16.46
C MET A 316 0.49 14.60 -16.09
N TYR A 317 1.52 15.35 -16.39
CA TYR A 317 1.56 16.81 -16.25
C TYR A 317 2.14 17.43 -17.51
N ASN A 318 1.41 18.33 -18.15
CA ASN A 318 1.80 18.97 -19.43
C ASN A 318 2.28 17.98 -20.49
N GLY A 319 1.57 16.85 -20.67
CA GLY A 319 1.91 15.81 -21.63
C GLY A 319 3.12 14.95 -21.27
N LYS A 320 3.76 15.17 -20.12
CA LYS A 320 4.90 14.38 -19.60
C LYS A 320 4.47 13.53 -18.41
N GLN A 321 4.88 12.28 -18.39
CA GLN A 321 4.63 11.35 -17.29
C GLN A 321 5.64 11.57 -16.16
N LEU A 322 5.17 11.56 -14.90
CA LEU A 322 6.03 11.75 -13.74
C LEU A 322 6.89 10.50 -13.51
N ASN A 323 8.21 10.72 -13.36
CA ASN A 323 9.14 9.69 -12.92
C ASN A 323 9.06 9.52 -11.40
N GLU A 324 9.31 8.31 -10.92
CA GLU A 324 9.39 7.99 -9.50
C GLU A 324 10.69 7.24 -9.22
N THR A 325 11.44 7.70 -8.20
CA THR A 325 12.67 7.05 -7.74
C THR A 325 12.71 7.10 -6.23
N GLY A 326 13.24 6.05 -5.61
CA GLY A 326 13.36 6.03 -4.16
C GLY A 326 14.24 4.90 -3.65
N GLY A 327 14.47 4.95 -2.34
CA GLY A 327 15.22 3.96 -1.60
C GLY A 327 14.51 3.59 -0.30
N THR A 328 14.73 2.38 0.14
CA THR A 328 14.16 1.85 1.39
C THR A 328 15.25 1.30 2.29
N ILE A 329 15.09 1.52 3.58
CA ILE A 329 15.88 0.89 4.63
C ILE A 329 14.95 0.19 5.61
N GLY A 330 15.39 -0.89 6.22
CA GLY A 330 14.57 -1.61 7.19
C GLY A 330 15.38 -2.38 8.21
N LEU A 331 14.85 -2.45 9.42
CA LEU A 331 15.40 -3.20 10.54
C LEU A 331 14.32 -4.13 11.08
N GLY A 332 14.70 -5.40 11.33
CA GLY A 332 13.82 -6.38 11.97
C GLY A 332 14.43 -6.86 13.28
N PHE A 333 13.80 -6.50 14.39
CA PHE A 333 14.23 -6.81 15.75
C PHE A 333 13.47 -8.05 16.27
N PRO A 334 14.09 -9.24 16.33
CA PRO A 334 13.41 -10.42 16.86
C PRO A 334 13.24 -10.31 18.38
N PHE A 335 12.07 -10.71 18.88
CA PHE A 335 11.83 -10.85 20.30
C PHE A 335 12.33 -12.22 20.79
N LYS A 336 12.63 -12.29 22.08
CA LYS A 336 12.96 -13.56 22.72
C LYS A 336 11.80 -14.54 22.55
N GLN A 337 12.10 -15.74 22.09
CA GLN A 337 11.13 -16.82 22.00
C GLN A 337 10.58 -17.18 23.38
N LEU A 338 9.25 -17.29 23.47
CA LEU A 338 8.54 -17.72 24.69
C LEU A 338 7.73 -18.98 24.34
N GLY A 339 8.24 -20.14 24.71
CA GLY A 339 7.66 -21.40 24.26
C GLY A 339 7.72 -21.58 22.75
N SER A 340 6.56 -21.82 22.12
CA SER A 340 6.41 -21.90 20.64
C SER A 340 6.27 -20.54 19.98
N MET A 341 5.96 -19.49 20.75
CA MET A 341 5.73 -18.12 20.24
C MET A 341 7.06 -17.44 19.94
N SER A 342 7.16 -16.86 18.77
CA SER A 342 8.24 -15.95 18.37
C SER A 342 7.66 -14.69 17.79
N GLY A 343 8.38 -13.58 17.85
CA GLY A 343 7.90 -12.32 17.31
C GLY A 343 9.03 -11.45 16.78
N ARG A 344 8.64 -10.44 16.00
CA ARG A 344 9.57 -9.45 15.43
C ARG A 344 8.91 -8.10 15.35
N LEU A 345 9.66 -7.07 15.74
CA LEU A 345 9.36 -5.68 15.45
C LEU A 345 10.10 -5.29 14.17
N ASN A 346 9.38 -4.84 13.16
CA ASN A 346 9.94 -4.32 11.93
C ASN A 346 9.79 -2.80 11.89
N ILE A 347 10.87 -2.09 11.62
CA ILE A 347 10.87 -0.65 11.38
C ILE A 347 11.48 -0.43 10.02
N SER A 348 10.78 0.31 9.16
CA SER A 348 11.29 0.62 7.81
C SER A 348 11.01 2.06 7.43
N GLY A 349 11.95 2.64 6.69
CA GLY A 349 11.84 3.93 6.03
C GLY A 349 11.84 3.77 4.52
N ASP A 350 11.00 4.54 3.84
CA ASP A 350 10.95 4.68 2.38
C ASP A 350 11.08 6.17 2.06
N PHE A 351 12.07 6.52 1.27
CA PHE A 351 12.38 7.88 0.87
C PHE A 351 12.40 7.94 -0.65
N GLY A 352 11.65 8.86 -1.22
CA GLY A 352 11.57 8.93 -2.66
C GLY A 352 11.17 10.29 -3.18
N ARG A 353 11.26 10.39 -4.49
CA ARG A 353 10.90 11.58 -5.23
C ARG A 353 10.05 11.20 -6.42
N ARG A 354 9.00 11.98 -6.66
CA ARG A 354 8.13 11.90 -7.84
C ARG A 354 8.10 13.25 -8.53
N GLY A 355 8.25 13.26 -9.84
CA GLY A 355 8.21 14.52 -10.59
C GLY A 355 8.83 14.44 -11.97
N ILE A 356 8.89 15.59 -12.63
CA ILE A 356 9.56 15.79 -13.92
C ILE A 356 10.84 16.60 -13.66
N ASN A 357 11.90 16.35 -14.43
CA ASN A 357 13.14 17.14 -14.39
C ASN A 357 12.97 18.49 -15.09
N ASP A 358 11.98 19.26 -14.63
CA ASP A 358 11.70 20.60 -15.12
C ASP A 358 11.44 21.49 -13.91
N GLN A 359 12.13 22.63 -13.82
CA GLN A 359 12.02 23.54 -12.66
C GLN A 359 10.62 24.17 -12.53
N THR A 360 9.81 24.12 -13.60
CA THR A 360 8.44 24.64 -13.62
C THR A 360 7.38 23.60 -13.30
N ALA A 361 7.76 22.32 -13.14
CA ALA A 361 6.86 21.21 -12.97
C ALA A 361 6.62 20.85 -11.49
N ILE A 362 5.51 20.17 -11.23
CA ILE A 362 5.19 19.61 -9.91
C ILE A 362 6.24 18.56 -9.52
N ARG A 363 6.78 18.71 -8.33
CA ARG A 363 7.74 17.80 -7.73
C ARG A 363 7.31 17.45 -6.32
N GLU A 364 7.26 16.17 -6.02
CA GLU A 364 6.95 15.63 -4.71
C GLU A 364 8.19 14.92 -4.15
N THR A 365 8.56 15.24 -2.93
CA THR A 365 9.49 14.44 -2.14
C THR A 365 8.68 13.81 -1.01
N PHE A 366 8.73 12.49 -0.90
CA PHE A 366 7.97 11.77 0.11
C PHE A 366 8.87 10.93 1.01
N TYR A 367 8.42 10.75 2.24
CA TYR A 367 9.05 9.89 3.23
C TYR A 367 7.95 9.11 3.96
N ARG A 368 8.18 7.82 4.14
CA ARG A 368 7.25 6.92 4.81
C ARG A 368 7.99 6.14 5.87
N VAL A 369 7.45 6.09 7.06
CA VAL A 369 7.97 5.24 8.12
C VAL A 369 6.92 4.21 8.47
N THR A 370 7.30 2.95 8.44
CA THR A 370 6.39 1.85 8.80
C THR A 370 6.94 1.13 10.03
N VAL A 371 6.07 0.91 11.00
CA VAL A 371 6.33 0.09 12.18
C VAL A 371 5.37 -1.09 12.14
N GLY A 372 5.89 -2.30 12.16
CA GLY A 372 5.10 -3.53 12.08
C GLY A 372 5.49 -4.54 13.14
N PHE A 373 4.48 -5.21 13.68
CA PHE A 373 4.64 -6.33 14.60
C PHE A 373 4.24 -7.62 13.91
N VAL A 374 5.06 -8.63 14.07
CA VAL A 374 4.82 -9.99 13.58
C VAL A 374 4.90 -10.94 14.76
N LEU A 375 3.85 -11.72 14.94
CA LEU A 375 3.79 -12.77 15.95
C LEU A 375 3.57 -14.11 15.24
N ASN A 376 4.36 -15.09 15.61
CA ASN A 376 4.33 -16.43 15.05
C ASN A 376 4.17 -17.45 16.15
N ASP A 377 3.27 -18.41 15.95
CA ASP A 377 3.06 -19.49 16.89
C ASP A 377 2.71 -20.79 16.16
N ILE A 378 2.88 -21.91 16.86
CA ILE A 378 2.51 -23.24 16.35
C ILE A 378 1.13 -23.58 16.90
N TRP A 379 0.10 -23.44 16.05
CA TRP A 379 -1.26 -23.84 16.40
C TRP A 379 -1.57 -25.25 15.87
N PHE A 380 -2.66 -25.84 16.35
CA PHE A 380 -3.14 -27.17 15.94
C PHE A 380 -2.19 -28.33 16.27
N THR A 381 -1.40 -28.22 17.33
CA THR A 381 -0.65 -29.35 17.88
C THR A 381 -1.60 -30.32 18.60
N LYS A 382 -1.63 -31.58 18.17
CA LYS A 382 -2.25 -32.64 19.00
C LYS A 382 -1.46 -32.72 20.29
N ARG A 383 -2.07 -32.39 21.43
CA ARG A 383 -1.52 -32.74 22.74
C ARG A 383 -1.56 -34.26 22.82
N LYS A 384 -0.41 -34.91 22.95
CA LYS A 384 -0.35 -36.27 23.42
C LYS A 384 -0.75 -36.21 24.89
N PHE A 385 -1.89 -36.77 25.23
CA PHE A 385 -2.18 -37.11 26.61
C PHE A 385 -1.34 -38.36 26.89
N ASP A 386 -0.41 -38.27 27.82
CA ASP A 386 0.29 -39.39 28.40
C ASP A 386 -0.68 -40.20 29.24
#